data_474f1d55bba3a9c03e3ac7267811349f
#
_entry.id   474f1d55bba3a9c03e3ac7267811349f
#
_cell.length_a   1.000
_cell.length_b   1.000
_cell.length_c   1.000
_cell.angle_alpha   90.00
_cell.angle_beta   90.00
_cell.angle_gamma   90.00
#
_symmetry.space_group_name_H-M   'P 1'
#
loop_
_entity.id
_entity.type
_entity.pdbx_description
1 polymer ?
#
loop_
_entity_poly.entity_id
_entity_poly.type
_entity_poly.pdbx_seq_one_letter_code
_entity_poly.pdbx_strand_id
1 'polypeptide(L)'
;WAIYPYIAQETRNYVPNILATILIAKNPEKYGFHGVRPEAPMAYDVVQVPNATSLQLLADATDTSVDFLRSINPELRRDVTPRGEAYQVRVPAGRSKQLVAVLKRIPVDRRDSARVISVAPGEDLEAVAQRTGTSVDLLKAMNGGVDPKAAGGKLVVPKNNVALTTWKRAKPVDTAATSGPRKVRAGAGDTVAKIAARYNVSADEVARMNGVTVDEELPKGRDILLPASANTPAPSGRRGR
;
A
#
# COMPACT_ATOMS: atom_id res chain seq x y z
N TRP A 1 38.08 -0.86 -1.63
CA TRP A 1 38.89 0.38 -1.61
C TRP A 1 39.75 0.56 -2.89
N ALA A 2 39.91 -0.43 -3.74
CA ALA A 2 40.73 -0.35 -4.95
C ALA A 2 40.29 0.72 -5.96
N ILE A 3 38.99 1.05 -6.02
CA ILE A 3 38.46 2.06 -6.92
C ILE A 3 38.46 3.49 -6.32
N TYR A 4 38.76 3.63 -5.03
CA TYR A 4 38.74 4.92 -4.32
C TYR A 4 39.55 6.03 -4.98
N PRO A 5 40.77 5.80 -5.49
CA PRO A 5 41.55 6.83 -6.16
C PRO A 5 40.93 7.35 -7.46
N TYR A 6 40.06 6.56 -8.10
CA TYR A 6 39.42 6.86 -9.40
C TYR A 6 38.07 7.56 -9.23
N ILE A 7 37.58 7.70 -8.01
CA ILE A 7 36.33 8.39 -7.71
C ILE A 7 36.59 9.88 -7.53
N ALA A 8 35.74 10.74 -8.08
CA ALA A 8 35.81 12.19 -7.90
C ALA A 8 35.86 12.58 -6.41
N GLN A 9 36.58 13.63 -6.07
CA GLN A 9 36.76 14.10 -4.67
C GLN A 9 35.41 14.36 -3.98
N GLU A 10 34.45 14.94 -4.69
CA GLU A 10 33.10 15.18 -4.19
C GLU A 10 32.42 13.88 -3.76
N THR A 11 32.47 12.85 -4.61
CA THR A 11 31.90 11.53 -4.31
C THR A 11 32.61 10.87 -3.13
N ARG A 12 33.94 11.01 -3.02
CA ARG A 12 34.71 10.49 -1.87
C ARG A 12 34.28 11.13 -0.55
N ASN A 13 33.96 12.42 -0.57
CA ASN A 13 33.56 13.17 0.62
C ASN A 13 32.09 12.99 0.98
N TYR A 14 31.27 12.42 0.08
CA TYR A 14 29.81 12.33 0.24
C TYR A 14 29.42 11.57 1.53
N VAL A 15 29.92 10.36 1.71
CA VAL A 15 29.64 9.54 2.91
C VAL A 15 30.19 10.18 4.20
N PRO A 16 31.47 10.62 4.26
CA PRO A 16 31.97 11.36 5.42
C PRO A 16 31.16 12.60 5.78
N ASN A 17 30.72 13.38 4.80
CA ASN A 17 29.88 14.57 5.03
C ASN A 17 28.51 14.20 5.63
N ILE A 18 27.87 13.14 5.13
CA ILE A 18 26.61 12.64 5.71
C ILE A 18 26.83 12.21 7.16
N LEU A 19 27.88 11.45 7.46
CA LEU A 19 28.19 10.99 8.82
C LEU A 19 28.47 12.19 9.75
N ALA A 20 29.24 13.19 9.30
CA ALA A 20 29.51 14.40 10.04
C ALA A 20 28.20 15.17 10.34
N THR A 21 27.32 15.31 9.34
CA THR A 21 26.02 15.96 9.51
C THR A 21 25.14 15.24 10.54
N ILE A 22 25.11 13.89 10.49
CA ILE A 22 24.38 13.08 11.48
C ILE A 22 24.94 13.29 12.89
N LEU A 23 26.27 13.32 13.06
CA LEU A 23 26.90 13.54 14.36
C LEU A 23 26.57 14.93 14.91
N ILE A 24 26.63 15.96 14.08
CA ILE A 24 26.25 17.34 14.43
C ILE A 24 24.77 17.39 14.83
N ALA A 25 23.88 16.83 14.01
CA ALA A 25 22.45 16.82 14.26
C ALA A 25 22.05 16.09 15.56
N LYS A 26 22.81 15.05 15.92
CA LYS A 26 22.58 14.31 17.19
C LYS A 26 23.11 15.04 18.43
N ASN A 27 24.08 15.95 18.26
CA ASN A 27 24.74 16.65 19.36
C ASN A 27 24.89 18.14 19.02
N PRO A 28 23.81 18.88 18.71
CA PRO A 28 23.89 20.22 18.16
C PRO A 28 24.63 21.18 19.08
N GLU A 29 24.38 21.13 20.35
CA GLU A 29 25.02 22.04 21.35
C GLU A 29 26.54 21.89 21.41
N LYS A 30 27.06 20.64 21.25
CA LYS A 30 28.50 20.36 21.20
C LYS A 30 29.19 21.05 20.01
N TYR A 31 28.47 21.33 18.98
CA TYR A 31 28.96 21.94 17.74
C TYR A 31 28.51 23.39 17.56
N GLY A 32 28.06 24.04 18.66
CA GLY A 32 27.71 25.44 18.68
C GLY A 32 26.31 25.80 18.22
N PHE A 33 25.46 24.83 17.96
CA PHE A 33 24.05 25.03 17.57
C PHE A 33 23.16 25.07 18.83
N HIS A 34 23.20 26.17 19.56
CA HIS A 34 22.40 26.33 20.78
C HIS A 34 20.96 26.68 20.46
N GLY A 35 20.01 26.10 21.21
CA GLY A 35 18.59 26.43 21.11
C GLY A 35 17.86 25.85 19.87
N VAL A 36 18.51 25.03 19.10
CA VAL A 36 17.86 24.32 17.96
C VAL A 36 16.88 23.29 18.50
N ARG A 37 15.60 23.47 18.19
CA ARG A 37 14.55 22.51 18.50
C ARG A 37 14.17 21.79 17.20
N PRO A 38 14.42 20.47 17.07
CA PRO A 38 13.95 19.71 15.93
C PRO A 38 12.44 19.79 15.83
N GLU A 39 11.93 19.93 14.62
CA GLU A 39 10.51 19.73 14.38
C GLU A 39 10.08 18.28 14.66
N ALA A 40 8.82 18.10 15.04
CA ALA A 40 8.28 16.76 15.21
C ALA A 40 8.38 15.97 13.90
N PRO A 41 8.71 14.67 13.95
CA PRO A 41 8.68 13.84 12.76
C PRO A 41 7.32 13.91 12.09
N MET A 42 7.32 13.97 10.76
CA MET A 42 6.08 13.98 9.99
C MET A 42 5.29 12.69 10.23
N ALA A 43 4.08 12.80 10.76
CA ALA A 43 3.21 11.67 11.02
C ALA A 43 2.48 11.26 9.74
N TYR A 44 2.47 9.95 9.46
CA TYR A 44 1.73 9.36 8.34
C TYR A 44 1.27 7.95 8.71
N ASP A 45 0.21 7.49 8.03
CA ASP A 45 -0.19 6.08 8.04
C ASP A 45 0.41 5.39 6.81
N VAL A 46 0.54 4.06 6.88
CA VAL A 46 0.98 3.24 5.73
C VAL A 46 -0.17 2.34 5.31
N VAL A 47 -0.48 2.35 4.01
CA VAL A 47 -1.52 1.50 3.42
C VAL A 47 -0.91 0.70 2.28
N GLN A 48 -1.13 -0.62 2.30
CA GLN A 48 -0.71 -1.49 1.20
C GLN A 48 -1.74 -1.46 0.07
N VAL A 49 -1.28 -1.15 -1.14
CA VAL A 49 -2.07 -1.23 -2.37
C VAL A 49 -1.54 -2.37 -3.23
N PRO A 50 -2.40 -3.29 -3.67
CA PRO A 50 -1.95 -4.55 -4.32
C PRO A 50 -1.56 -4.39 -5.79
N ASN A 51 -1.85 -3.27 -6.42
CA ASN A 51 -1.58 -3.01 -7.84
C ASN A 51 -1.58 -1.51 -8.11
N ALA A 52 -1.30 -1.12 -9.36
CA ALA A 52 -1.31 0.25 -9.82
C ALA A 52 -2.53 1.03 -9.29
N THR A 53 -2.26 2.07 -8.51
CA THR A 53 -3.27 2.93 -7.91
C THR A 53 -2.88 4.38 -8.14
N SER A 54 -3.79 5.17 -8.71
CA SER A 54 -3.53 6.58 -9.02
C SER A 54 -3.31 7.40 -7.74
N LEU A 55 -2.27 8.24 -7.71
CA LEU A 55 -2.06 9.20 -6.62
C LEU A 55 -3.23 10.17 -6.48
N GLN A 56 -3.90 10.53 -7.58
CA GLN A 56 -5.10 11.35 -7.54
C GLN A 56 -6.23 10.65 -6.78
N LEU A 57 -6.44 9.34 -7.02
CA LEU A 57 -7.43 8.55 -6.27
C LEU A 57 -7.09 8.51 -4.77
N LEU A 58 -5.81 8.32 -4.44
CA LEU A 58 -5.36 8.32 -3.04
C LEU A 58 -5.56 9.68 -2.38
N ALA A 59 -5.25 10.77 -3.09
CA ALA A 59 -5.43 12.14 -2.63
C ALA A 59 -6.91 12.46 -2.37
N ASP A 60 -7.77 12.18 -3.34
CA ASP A 60 -9.23 12.38 -3.25
C ASP A 60 -9.84 11.56 -2.08
N ALA A 61 -9.35 10.32 -1.89
CA ALA A 61 -9.84 9.43 -0.83
C ALA A 61 -9.40 9.86 0.57
N THR A 62 -8.27 10.54 0.69
CA THR A 62 -7.66 10.95 1.98
C THR A 62 -7.81 12.46 2.26
N ASP A 63 -8.56 13.19 1.43
CA ASP A 63 -8.76 14.64 1.55
C ASP A 63 -7.44 15.43 1.59
N THR A 64 -6.52 15.09 0.69
CA THR A 64 -5.21 15.74 0.59
C THR A 64 -4.87 16.08 -0.87
N SER A 65 -3.73 16.73 -1.10
CA SER A 65 -3.25 17.01 -2.43
C SER A 65 -2.31 15.92 -2.94
N VAL A 66 -2.20 15.79 -4.27
CA VAL A 66 -1.21 14.90 -4.91
C VAL A 66 0.21 15.32 -4.54
N ASP A 67 0.47 16.63 -4.43
CA ASP A 67 1.79 17.15 -4.07
C ASP A 67 2.19 16.79 -2.64
N PHE A 68 1.24 16.83 -1.71
CA PHE A 68 1.50 16.33 -0.35
C PHE A 68 1.80 14.82 -0.36
N LEU A 69 1.04 14.02 -1.12
CA LEU A 69 1.34 12.58 -1.23
C LEU A 69 2.71 12.33 -1.85
N ARG A 70 3.12 13.11 -2.86
CA ARG A 70 4.48 13.03 -3.42
C ARG A 70 5.54 13.37 -2.38
N SER A 71 5.32 14.41 -1.56
CA SER A 71 6.29 14.83 -0.54
C SER A 71 6.56 13.75 0.51
N ILE A 72 5.54 12.96 0.87
CA ILE A 72 5.68 11.86 1.84
C ILE A 72 6.01 10.51 1.18
N ASN A 73 5.98 10.42 -0.16
CA ASN A 73 6.38 9.25 -0.95
C ASN A 73 7.39 9.65 -2.05
N PRO A 74 8.55 10.20 -1.71
CA PRO A 74 9.50 10.76 -2.67
C PRO A 74 10.08 9.71 -3.65
N GLU A 75 9.96 8.44 -3.33
CA GLU A 75 10.35 7.33 -4.20
C GLU A 75 9.39 7.14 -5.39
N LEU A 76 8.16 7.65 -5.33
CA LEU A 76 7.19 7.58 -6.42
C LEU A 76 7.48 8.64 -7.48
N ARG A 77 8.05 8.22 -8.61
CA ARG A 77 8.37 9.10 -9.75
C ARG A 77 7.19 9.32 -10.71
N ARG A 78 6.12 8.55 -10.57
CA ARG A 78 4.91 8.61 -11.41
C ARG A 78 3.68 8.83 -10.54
N ASP A 79 2.62 9.34 -11.15
CA ASP A 79 1.32 9.56 -10.50
C ASP A 79 0.50 8.28 -10.31
N VAL A 80 1.19 7.15 -10.24
CA VAL A 80 0.61 5.84 -10.06
C VAL A 80 1.62 4.94 -9.34
N THR A 81 1.15 4.13 -8.40
CA THR A 81 2.00 3.11 -7.74
C THR A 81 2.39 2.00 -8.74
N PRO A 82 3.46 1.22 -8.46
CA PRO A 82 3.89 0.14 -9.34
C PRO A 82 2.77 -0.80 -9.76
N ARG A 83 2.85 -1.30 -10.99
CA ARG A 83 1.89 -2.24 -11.55
C ARG A 83 2.37 -3.66 -11.33
N GLY A 84 1.45 -4.56 -10.97
CA GLY A 84 1.72 -5.99 -10.83
C GLY A 84 2.34 -6.40 -9.50
N GLU A 85 2.61 -5.46 -8.61
CA GLU A 85 3.18 -5.72 -7.28
C GLU A 85 2.46 -4.91 -6.20
N ALA A 86 2.53 -5.41 -4.98
CA ALA A 86 1.99 -4.70 -3.83
C ALA A 86 2.95 -3.59 -3.39
N TYR A 87 2.43 -2.40 -3.15
CA TYR A 87 3.19 -1.23 -2.77
C TYR A 87 2.66 -0.63 -1.46
N GLN A 88 3.58 -0.24 -0.57
CA GLN A 88 3.24 0.46 0.66
C GLN A 88 3.27 1.97 0.42
N VAL A 89 2.10 2.59 0.40
CA VAL A 89 1.96 4.03 0.22
C VAL A 89 1.75 4.72 1.56
N ARG A 90 2.48 5.82 1.79
CA ARG A 90 2.28 6.70 2.93
C ARG A 90 1.13 7.66 2.63
N VAL A 91 0.24 7.82 3.60
CA VAL A 91 -0.92 8.71 3.52
C VAL A 91 -1.00 9.58 4.78
N PRO A 92 -1.77 10.68 4.79
CA PRO A 92 -1.91 11.50 5.99
C PRO A 92 -2.32 10.68 7.20
N ALA A 93 -1.75 11.01 8.36
CA ALA A 93 -2.04 10.33 9.61
C ALA A 93 -3.56 10.32 9.92
N GLY A 94 -4.07 9.17 10.37
CA GLY A 94 -5.48 8.96 10.69
C GLY A 94 -6.40 8.74 9.48
N ARG A 95 -5.87 8.74 8.24
CA ARG A 95 -6.67 8.58 7.00
C ARG A 95 -6.66 7.18 6.41
N SER A 96 -5.87 6.26 6.96
CA SER A 96 -5.76 4.89 6.47
C SER A 96 -7.10 4.15 6.40
N LYS A 97 -7.93 4.24 7.44
CA LYS A 97 -9.24 3.58 7.50
C LYS A 97 -10.19 4.09 6.41
N GLN A 98 -10.22 5.39 6.20
CA GLN A 98 -11.02 6.06 5.16
C GLN A 98 -10.58 5.59 3.78
N LEU A 99 -9.27 5.59 3.51
CA LEU A 99 -8.71 5.13 2.25
C LEU A 99 -9.05 3.65 1.98
N VAL A 100 -8.86 2.77 2.95
CA VAL A 100 -9.19 1.34 2.81
C VAL A 100 -10.68 1.14 2.50
N ALA A 101 -11.58 1.89 3.15
CA ALA A 101 -13.01 1.82 2.88
C ALA A 101 -13.36 2.24 1.43
N VAL A 102 -12.70 3.26 0.90
CA VAL A 102 -12.84 3.68 -0.51
C VAL A 102 -12.28 2.63 -1.46
N LEU A 103 -11.05 2.14 -1.20
CA LEU A 103 -10.40 1.16 -2.07
C LEU A 103 -11.14 -0.18 -2.15
N LYS A 104 -11.84 -0.61 -1.09
CA LYS A 104 -12.70 -1.80 -1.11
C LYS A 104 -13.86 -1.70 -2.11
N ARG A 105 -14.29 -0.51 -2.45
CA ARG A 105 -15.38 -0.25 -3.42
C ARG A 105 -14.89 -0.29 -4.88
N ILE A 106 -13.58 -0.17 -5.11
CA ILE A 106 -12.97 -0.03 -6.43
C ILE A 106 -12.21 -1.32 -6.77
N PRO A 107 -12.53 -2.00 -7.90
CA PRO A 107 -11.76 -3.13 -8.39
C PRO A 107 -10.28 -2.78 -8.55
N VAL A 108 -9.41 -3.73 -8.21
CA VAL A 108 -7.94 -3.52 -8.17
C VAL A 108 -7.39 -3.06 -9.52
N ASP A 109 -7.91 -3.61 -10.62
CA ASP A 109 -7.54 -3.30 -12.00
C ASP A 109 -8.07 -1.95 -12.52
N ARG A 110 -8.89 -1.24 -11.72
CA ARG A 110 -9.53 0.04 -12.09
C ARG A 110 -9.03 1.21 -11.24
N ARG A 111 -8.16 0.99 -10.28
CA ARG A 111 -7.68 2.03 -9.34
C ARG A 111 -6.77 3.07 -9.99
N ASP A 112 -6.18 2.77 -11.13
CA ASP A 112 -5.41 3.74 -11.93
C ASP A 112 -6.30 4.67 -12.78
N SER A 113 -7.55 4.26 -13.04
CA SER A 113 -8.52 4.97 -13.88
C SER A 113 -9.75 5.49 -13.15
N ALA A 114 -9.81 5.36 -11.82
CA ALA A 114 -10.86 5.88 -10.96
C ALA A 114 -10.43 7.15 -10.21
N ARG A 115 -11.42 7.96 -9.83
CA ARG A 115 -11.31 9.11 -8.93
C ARG A 115 -12.39 9.04 -7.85
N VAL A 116 -12.22 9.83 -6.80
CA VAL A 116 -13.27 10.07 -5.81
C VAL A 116 -13.62 11.55 -5.84
N ILE A 117 -14.89 11.86 -5.88
CA ILE A 117 -15.38 13.23 -5.80
C ILE A 117 -16.27 13.41 -4.57
N SER A 118 -16.27 14.62 -4.04
CA SER A 118 -17.26 15.02 -3.03
C SER A 118 -18.56 15.41 -3.71
N VAL A 119 -19.66 15.00 -3.10
CA VAL A 119 -21.03 15.34 -3.52
C VAL A 119 -21.52 16.47 -2.63
N ALA A 120 -22.05 17.52 -3.24
CA ALA A 120 -22.58 18.64 -2.50
C ALA A 120 -23.87 18.27 -1.73
N PRO A 121 -24.17 18.94 -0.60
CA PRO A 121 -25.43 18.74 0.08
C PRO A 121 -26.61 18.97 -0.85
N GLY A 122 -27.50 17.96 -1.00
CA GLY A 122 -28.66 18.03 -1.88
C GLY A 122 -28.41 17.68 -3.35
N GLU A 123 -27.15 17.46 -3.76
CA GLU A 123 -26.82 17.00 -5.13
C GLU A 123 -27.26 15.54 -5.30
N ASP A 124 -28.02 15.26 -6.36
CA ASP A 124 -28.45 13.91 -6.72
C ASP A 124 -27.49 13.24 -7.71
N LEU A 125 -27.71 11.95 -8.02
CA LEU A 125 -26.86 11.19 -8.94
C LEU A 125 -26.93 11.73 -10.38
N GLU A 126 -28.03 12.29 -10.78
CA GLU A 126 -28.26 12.91 -12.08
C GLU A 126 -27.36 14.14 -12.27
N ALA A 127 -27.32 15.02 -11.27
CA ALA A 127 -26.45 16.21 -11.26
C ALA A 127 -24.98 15.81 -11.26
N VAL A 128 -24.60 14.81 -10.45
CA VAL A 128 -23.23 14.27 -10.45
C VAL A 128 -22.88 13.68 -11.81
N ALA A 129 -23.79 12.92 -12.45
CA ALA A 129 -23.56 12.33 -13.76
C ALA A 129 -23.31 13.41 -14.83
N GLN A 130 -24.12 14.46 -14.84
CA GLN A 130 -23.92 15.61 -15.76
C GLN A 130 -22.58 16.30 -15.51
N ARG A 131 -22.25 16.62 -14.26
CA ARG A 131 -21.01 17.31 -13.88
C ARG A 131 -19.75 16.50 -14.22
N THR A 132 -19.83 15.18 -14.11
CA THR A 132 -18.71 14.28 -14.37
C THR A 132 -18.66 13.72 -15.80
N GLY A 133 -19.67 14.02 -16.62
CA GLY A 133 -19.78 13.51 -18.00
C GLY A 133 -19.95 12.00 -18.06
N THR A 134 -20.58 11.39 -17.06
CA THR A 134 -20.79 9.94 -17.00
C THR A 134 -22.30 9.61 -16.94
N SER A 135 -22.67 8.34 -17.05
CA SER A 135 -24.07 7.92 -16.91
C SER A 135 -24.41 7.59 -15.46
N VAL A 136 -25.68 7.80 -15.07
CA VAL A 136 -26.19 7.42 -13.76
C VAL A 136 -26.04 5.93 -13.49
N ASP A 137 -26.26 5.08 -14.50
CA ASP A 137 -26.11 3.64 -14.37
C ASP A 137 -24.65 3.24 -14.08
N LEU A 138 -23.68 3.90 -14.74
CA LEU A 138 -22.26 3.68 -14.47
C LEU A 138 -21.91 4.14 -13.05
N LEU A 139 -22.40 5.30 -12.59
CA LEU A 139 -22.20 5.76 -11.22
C LEU A 139 -22.77 4.78 -10.20
N LYS A 140 -23.99 4.27 -10.42
CA LYS A 140 -24.58 3.23 -9.57
C LYS A 140 -23.76 1.96 -9.54
N ALA A 141 -23.29 1.49 -10.71
CA ALA A 141 -22.45 0.30 -10.82
C ALA A 141 -21.10 0.47 -10.08
N MET A 142 -20.45 1.63 -10.24
CA MET A 142 -19.17 1.93 -9.59
C MET A 142 -19.27 2.05 -8.07
N ASN A 143 -20.42 2.49 -7.57
CA ASN A 143 -20.67 2.74 -6.16
C ASN A 143 -21.53 1.68 -5.47
N GLY A 144 -21.83 0.58 -6.14
CA GLY A 144 -22.62 -0.53 -5.58
C GLY A 144 -24.07 -0.18 -5.30
N GLY A 145 -24.65 0.79 -6.03
CA GLY A 145 -26.02 1.27 -5.84
C GLY A 145 -26.22 2.10 -4.57
N VAL A 146 -25.16 2.49 -3.89
CA VAL A 146 -25.21 3.27 -2.65
C VAL A 146 -25.65 4.70 -2.95
N ASP A 147 -26.60 5.22 -2.19
CA ASP A 147 -26.99 6.62 -2.17
C ASP A 147 -25.76 7.49 -1.81
N PRO A 148 -25.50 8.60 -2.52
CA PRO A 148 -24.43 9.54 -2.21
C PRO A 148 -24.41 9.98 -0.74
N LYS A 149 -25.57 10.16 -0.13
CA LYS A 149 -25.72 10.52 1.29
C LYS A 149 -25.20 9.43 2.22
N ALA A 150 -25.48 8.15 1.90
CA ALA A 150 -25.00 6.99 2.65
C ALA A 150 -23.52 6.71 2.42
N ALA A 151 -22.93 7.22 1.34
CA ALA A 151 -21.51 7.10 1.02
C ALA A 151 -20.62 8.16 1.72
N GLY A 152 -21.17 8.91 2.68
CA GLY A 152 -20.45 9.99 3.36
C GLY A 152 -20.12 11.17 2.45
N GLY A 153 -20.97 11.42 1.43
CA GLY A 153 -20.77 12.50 0.47
C GLY A 153 -19.63 12.27 -0.51
N LYS A 154 -19.14 11.04 -0.65
CA LYS A 154 -18.06 10.70 -1.62
C LYS A 154 -18.50 9.62 -2.60
N LEU A 155 -18.31 9.87 -3.89
CA LEU A 155 -18.59 8.93 -4.96
C LEU A 155 -17.35 8.62 -5.78
N VAL A 156 -17.25 7.37 -6.20
CA VAL A 156 -16.24 6.89 -7.16
C VAL A 156 -16.75 7.21 -8.56
N VAL A 157 -15.90 7.88 -9.36
CA VAL A 157 -16.17 8.24 -10.74
C VAL A 157 -15.01 7.85 -11.64
N PRO A 158 -15.19 7.68 -12.96
CA PRO A 158 -14.09 7.46 -13.88
C PRO A 158 -13.19 8.71 -13.95
N LYS A 159 -11.88 8.49 -14.13
CA LYS A 159 -10.89 9.57 -14.24
C LYS A 159 -11.07 10.41 -15.50
N ASN A 160 -11.48 9.76 -16.59
CA ASN A 160 -11.74 10.37 -17.89
C ASN A 160 -13.12 9.94 -18.36
N ASN A 161 -13.77 10.73 -19.23
CA ASN A 161 -15.07 10.43 -19.86
C ASN A 161 -15.03 9.21 -20.82
N VAL A 162 -14.04 8.35 -20.69
CA VAL A 162 -14.01 7.09 -21.43
C VAL A 162 -15.12 6.23 -20.86
N ALA A 163 -16.14 5.98 -21.66
CA ALA A 163 -17.22 5.06 -21.35
C ALA A 163 -16.60 3.71 -20.94
N LEU A 164 -16.53 3.46 -19.66
CA LEU A 164 -16.19 2.14 -19.12
C LEU A 164 -17.39 1.25 -19.41
N THR A 165 -17.39 0.62 -20.58
CA THR A 165 -18.49 -0.19 -21.09
C THR A 165 -18.82 -1.40 -20.22
N THR A 166 -17.96 -1.75 -19.27
CA THR A 166 -18.21 -2.85 -18.34
C THR A 166 -17.50 -2.60 -17.01
N TRP A 167 -18.24 -2.10 -16.03
CA TRP A 167 -17.84 -2.13 -14.63
C TRP A 167 -18.41 -3.40 -13.99
N LYS A 168 -17.65 -4.48 -14.02
CA LYS A 168 -17.99 -5.67 -13.23
C LYS A 168 -17.46 -5.47 -11.81
N ARG A 169 -18.35 -5.58 -10.83
CA ARG A 169 -17.93 -5.60 -9.42
C ARG A 169 -16.95 -6.75 -9.23
N ALA A 170 -15.66 -6.45 -9.07
CA ALA A 170 -14.71 -7.48 -8.71
C ALA A 170 -15.13 -8.09 -7.37
N LYS A 171 -14.99 -9.42 -7.24
CA LYS A 171 -15.04 -10.05 -5.92
C LYS A 171 -14.11 -9.27 -5.00
N PRO A 172 -14.50 -9.01 -3.74
CA PRO A 172 -13.63 -8.33 -2.80
C PRO A 172 -12.30 -9.10 -2.76
N VAL A 173 -11.26 -8.51 -3.33
CA VAL A 173 -9.91 -8.93 -3.01
C VAL A 173 -9.74 -8.40 -1.60
N ASP A 174 -9.51 -9.28 -0.64
CA ASP A 174 -9.20 -8.90 0.72
C ASP A 174 -8.00 -7.94 0.68
N THR A 175 -8.31 -6.65 0.65
CA THR A 175 -7.38 -5.59 0.98
C THR A 175 -7.33 -5.55 2.52
N ALA A 176 -7.12 -6.72 3.11
CA ALA A 176 -6.73 -6.77 4.49
C ALA A 176 -5.41 -6.01 4.56
N ALA A 177 -5.40 -4.90 5.26
CA ALA A 177 -4.20 -4.36 5.83
C ALA A 177 -3.62 -5.50 6.66
N THR A 178 -2.75 -6.31 6.05
CA THR A 178 -2.02 -7.36 6.74
C THR A 178 -0.95 -6.63 7.51
N SER A 179 -1.37 -6.10 8.63
CA SER A 179 -0.51 -5.63 9.67
C SER A 179 0.23 -6.84 10.25
N GLY A 180 1.50 -6.99 9.89
CA GLY A 180 2.41 -7.88 10.55
C GLY A 180 2.54 -9.31 9.99
N PRO A 181 3.56 -10.02 10.43
CA PRO A 181 3.81 -11.40 10.04
C PRO A 181 2.67 -12.31 10.50
N ARG A 182 2.19 -13.16 9.59
CA ARG A 182 1.10 -14.11 9.84
C ARG A 182 1.66 -15.37 10.50
N LYS A 183 0.99 -15.88 11.53
CA LYS A 183 1.34 -17.16 12.14
C LYS A 183 0.58 -18.32 11.48
N VAL A 184 1.29 -19.38 11.13
CA VAL A 184 0.71 -20.66 10.66
C VAL A 184 1.30 -21.80 11.45
N ARG A 185 0.50 -22.86 11.70
CA ARG A 185 0.97 -24.06 12.41
C ARG A 185 1.50 -25.09 11.44
N ALA A 186 2.68 -25.59 11.70
CA ALA A 186 3.28 -26.68 10.94
C ALA A 186 2.48 -27.98 11.15
N GLY A 187 2.24 -28.68 10.04
CA GLY A 187 1.68 -30.04 10.04
C GLY A 187 2.75 -31.08 10.32
N ALA A 188 2.34 -32.36 10.43
CA ALA A 188 3.31 -33.47 10.51
C ALA A 188 4.08 -33.59 9.18
N GLY A 189 5.43 -33.61 9.23
CA GLY A 189 6.29 -33.70 8.04
C GLY A 189 6.36 -32.43 7.20
N ASP A 190 5.90 -31.29 7.72
CA ASP A 190 6.12 -30.00 7.07
C ASP A 190 7.57 -29.53 7.25
N THR A 191 8.16 -29.03 6.18
CA THR A 191 9.42 -28.26 6.19
C THR A 191 9.14 -26.80 5.87
N VAL A 192 10.10 -25.93 6.16
CA VAL A 192 9.97 -24.50 5.79
C VAL A 192 9.73 -24.34 4.30
N ALA A 193 10.44 -25.12 3.45
CA ALA A 193 10.25 -25.10 2.01
C ALA A 193 8.81 -25.45 1.60
N LYS A 194 8.20 -26.47 2.19
CA LYS A 194 6.83 -26.88 1.92
C LYS A 194 5.80 -25.83 2.35
N ILE A 195 6.03 -25.21 3.51
CA ILE A 195 5.17 -24.12 3.99
C ILE A 195 5.31 -22.90 3.09
N ALA A 196 6.52 -22.48 2.76
CA ALA A 196 6.78 -21.34 1.88
C ALA A 196 6.13 -21.53 0.50
N ALA A 197 6.24 -22.71 -0.11
CA ALA A 197 5.58 -23.03 -1.38
C ALA A 197 4.04 -22.97 -1.27
N ARG A 198 3.47 -23.47 -0.16
CA ARG A 198 2.02 -23.46 0.09
C ARG A 198 1.45 -22.04 0.17
N TYR A 199 2.22 -21.10 0.68
CA TYR A 199 1.83 -19.70 0.87
C TYR A 199 2.43 -18.74 -0.18
N ASN A 200 3.15 -19.28 -1.17
CA ASN A 200 3.80 -18.55 -2.27
C ASN A 200 4.72 -17.42 -1.76
N VAL A 201 5.62 -17.77 -0.84
CA VAL A 201 6.63 -16.87 -0.25
C VAL A 201 8.02 -17.48 -0.37
N SER A 202 9.06 -16.66 -0.20
CA SER A 202 10.46 -17.12 -0.22
C SER A 202 10.75 -18.03 0.98
N ALA A 203 11.27 -19.23 0.73
CA ALA A 203 11.67 -20.16 1.77
C ALA A 203 12.80 -19.60 2.65
N ASP A 204 13.76 -18.88 2.04
CA ASP A 204 14.86 -18.24 2.75
C ASP A 204 14.38 -17.11 3.68
N GLU A 205 13.36 -16.36 3.25
CA GLU A 205 12.77 -15.31 4.07
C GLU A 205 12.04 -15.91 5.28
N VAL A 206 11.24 -16.96 5.07
CA VAL A 206 10.55 -17.67 6.15
C VAL A 206 11.56 -18.31 7.12
N ALA A 207 12.62 -18.93 6.61
CA ALA A 207 13.69 -19.54 7.42
C ALA A 207 14.37 -18.50 8.32
N ARG A 208 14.76 -17.35 7.76
CA ARG A 208 15.36 -16.23 8.51
C ARG A 208 14.43 -15.67 9.58
N MET A 209 13.15 -15.49 9.26
CA MET A 209 12.15 -14.95 10.21
C MET A 209 11.92 -15.85 11.41
N ASN A 210 12.14 -17.18 11.25
CA ASN A 210 11.84 -18.18 12.27
C ASN A 210 13.09 -18.79 12.93
N GLY A 211 14.30 -18.40 12.48
CA GLY A 211 15.56 -18.92 13.01
C GLY A 211 15.77 -20.43 12.75
N VAL A 212 15.33 -20.92 11.59
CA VAL A 212 15.39 -22.32 11.17
C VAL A 212 16.01 -22.43 9.77
N THR A 213 16.43 -23.63 9.38
CA THR A 213 16.91 -23.89 8.01
C THR A 213 15.75 -24.25 7.08
N VAL A 214 15.96 -24.04 5.75
CA VAL A 214 14.90 -24.24 4.74
C VAL A 214 14.39 -25.68 4.70
N ASP A 215 15.27 -26.65 4.86
CA ASP A 215 14.97 -28.08 4.76
C ASP A 215 14.69 -28.74 6.14
N GLU A 216 14.72 -27.97 7.22
CA GLU A 216 14.46 -28.46 8.56
C GLU A 216 13.03 -28.98 8.68
N GLU A 217 12.88 -30.24 9.15
CA GLU A 217 11.55 -30.80 9.45
C GLU A 217 11.01 -30.18 10.74
N LEU A 218 9.82 -29.58 10.62
CA LEU A 218 9.23 -28.82 11.70
C LEU A 218 8.38 -29.74 12.60
N PRO A 219 8.51 -29.63 13.93
CA PRO A 219 7.64 -30.33 14.84
C PRO A 219 6.17 -29.99 14.59
N LYS A 220 5.30 -30.99 14.57
CA LYS A 220 3.84 -30.80 14.44
C LYS A 220 3.33 -29.79 15.46
N GLY A 221 2.61 -28.77 15.00
CA GLY A 221 2.03 -27.74 15.85
C GLY A 221 2.94 -26.54 16.12
N ARG A 222 4.18 -26.53 15.64
CA ARG A 222 5.07 -25.35 15.75
C ARG A 222 4.48 -24.16 14.98
N ASP A 223 4.43 -23.00 15.64
CA ASP A 223 4.02 -21.76 15.01
C ASP A 223 5.16 -21.22 14.14
N ILE A 224 4.87 -20.96 12.86
CA ILE A 224 5.79 -20.39 11.88
C ILE A 224 5.27 -19.03 11.45
N LEU A 225 6.14 -18.03 11.54
CA LEU A 225 5.88 -16.67 11.06
C LEU A 225 6.09 -16.61 9.55
N LEU A 226 5.08 -16.16 8.83
CA LEU A 226 5.15 -15.86 7.40
C LEU A 226 5.23 -14.36 7.18
N PRO A 227 5.96 -13.91 6.13
CA PRO A 227 5.97 -12.50 5.75
C PRO A 227 4.56 -12.01 5.39
N ALA A 228 4.33 -10.70 5.47
CA ALA A 228 3.05 -10.07 5.15
C ALA A 228 2.57 -10.33 3.71
N SER A 229 3.49 -10.70 2.81
CA SER A 229 3.22 -11.08 1.42
C SER A 229 2.59 -12.47 1.24
N ALA A 230 2.46 -13.27 2.33
CA ALA A 230 1.96 -14.65 2.25
C ALA A 230 0.51 -14.72 1.77
N ASN A 231 0.28 -15.44 0.67
CA ASN A 231 -1.05 -15.69 0.13
C ASN A 231 -1.80 -16.73 0.98
N THR A 232 -3.13 -16.62 1.04
CA THR A 232 -3.95 -17.70 1.64
C THR A 232 -3.96 -18.90 0.69
N PRO A 233 -3.59 -20.12 1.13
CA PRO A 233 -3.64 -21.28 0.28
C PRO A 233 -5.07 -21.57 -0.18
N ALA A 234 -5.23 -22.01 -1.42
CA ALA A 234 -6.50 -22.54 -1.89
C ALA A 234 -6.92 -23.72 -1.01
N PRO A 235 -8.21 -23.86 -0.66
CA PRO A 235 -8.67 -24.99 0.10
C PRO A 235 -8.33 -26.28 -0.65
N SER A 236 -7.56 -27.16 -0.03
CA SER A 236 -7.27 -28.50 -0.56
C SER A 236 -8.58 -29.22 -0.75
N GLY A 237 -8.98 -29.44 -2.01
CA GLY A 237 -10.19 -30.17 -2.34
C GLY A 237 -10.15 -31.56 -1.68
N ARG A 238 -11.09 -31.82 -0.79
CA ARG A 238 -11.40 -33.18 -0.37
C ARG A 238 -11.76 -33.96 -1.64
N ARG A 239 -10.86 -34.81 -2.11
CA ARG A 239 -11.25 -35.91 -2.98
C ARG A 239 -12.14 -36.81 -2.16
N GLY A 240 -13.46 -36.73 -2.42
CA GLY A 240 -14.41 -37.70 -1.96
C GLY A 240 -14.08 -39.05 -2.57
N ARG A 241 -14.14 -40.05 -1.73
CA ARG A 241 -14.37 -41.44 -2.14
C ARG A 241 -15.84 -41.60 -2.48
#